data_96d5de9ec72bb786781b0e2d5da17335
#
_entry.id   96d5de9ec72bb786781b0e2d5da17335
#
_cell.length_a   1.000
_cell.length_b   1.000
_cell.length_c   1.000
_cell.angle_alpha   90.00
_cell.angle_beta   90.00
_cell.angle_gamma   90.00
#
_symmetry.space_group_name_H-M   'P 1'
#
loop_
_entity.id
_entity.type
_entity.pdbx_description
1 polymer ?
#
loop_
_entity_poly.entity_id
_entity_poly.type
_entity_poly.pdbx_seq_one_letter_code
_entity_poly.pdbx_strand_id
1 'polypeptide(L)'
;MPIPTGSTDGSTKPAKALLKRIDIGLTTGIIAVFVAFLSLLVARAQTKMALESQKASVLPIIDIDFGYENIGNRSEAVFVTRLTNVGAGLANIERVTPLQNGEPVETIQAFDDAIMNRRMRNNVGYPVASNATGYLRAGDSIEPRKYRMGAAGSELGAYLRGQYGTPLDGLDLEVCYCSVFDDCWTVKYLNRKIPTPIKSCGIADAPVDYFQSYIDQTAAKRLEN
;
A
#
# COMPACT_ATOMS: atom_id res chain seq x y z
N MET A 1 25.74 -103.42 24.39
CA MET A 1 25.04 -102.19 24.25
C MET A 1 26.04 -101.05 24.46
N PRO A 2 26.53 -100.39 23.47
CA PRO A 2 27.38 -99.19 23.65
C PRO A 2 26.57 -97.91 23.57
N ILE A 3 26.86 -96.96 24.46
CA ILE A 3 26.31 -95.64 24.62
C ILE A 3 27.00 -94.69 23.62
N PRO A 4 26.29 -93.87 22.82
CA PRO A 4 26.98 -92.88 21.93
C PRO A 4 27.30 -91.58 22.74
N THR A 5 28.55 -91.18 22.69
CA THR A 5 29.06 -89.91 23.18
C THR A 5 28.69 -88.80 22.22
N GLY A 6 27.81 -87.85 22.68
CA GLY A 6 27.43 -86.66 21.92
C GLY A 6 28.58 -85.63 21.91
N SER A 7 29.03 -85.27 20.71
CA SER A 7 29.91 -84.13 20.48
C SER A 7 29.17 -82.84 20.50
N THR A 8 29.44 -81.94 21.46
CA THR A 8 28.97 -80.57 21.51
C THR A 8 29.86 -79.68 20.67
N ASP A 9 29.46 -79.46 19.42
CA ASP A 9 30.07 -78.47 18.55
C ASP A 9 29.56 -77.08 18.87
N GLY A 10 30.37 -76.30 19.59
CA GLY A 10 30.08 -74.94 20.03
C GLY A 10 30.20 -73.96 18.88
N SER A 11 29.15 -73.74 18.13
CA SER A 11 29.06 -72.69 17.10
C SER A 11 28.95 -71.30 17.71
N THR A 12 30.09 -70.63 17.93
CA THR A 12 30.17 -69.23 18.35
C THR A 12 30.19 -68.26 17.14
N LYS A 13 29.14 -68.19 16.33
CA LYS A 13 29.07 -67.26 15.19
C LYS A 13 27.77 -66.47 15.03
N PRO A 14 27.20 -65.81 16.07
CA PRO A 14 26.21 -64.78 15.77
C PRO A 14 26.63 -63.34 16.09
N ALA A 15 27.63 -63.08 16.96
CA ALA A 15 27.92 -61.76 17.49
C ALA A 15 28.43 -60.75 16.42
N LYS A 16 29.30 -61.18 15.50
CA LYS A 16 29.83 -60.29 14.44
C LYS A 16 28.80 -59.86 13.37
N ALA A 17 27.83 -60.70 13.08
CA ALA A 17 26.74 -60.37 12.14
C ALA A 17 25.74 -59.37 12.72
N LEU A 18 25.51 -59.41 14.05
CA LEU A 18 24.62 -58.48 14.75
C LEU A 18 25.26 -57.06 14.80
N LEU A 19 26.54 -56.95 15.12
CA LEU A 19 27.28 -55.69 15.12
C LEU A 19 27.27 -55.00 13.76
N LYS A 20 27.48 -55.75 12.68
CA LYS A 20 27.44 -55.22 11.32
C LYS A 20 26.04 -54.73 10.92
N ARG A 21 24.96 -55.31 11.40
CA ARG A 21 23.58 -54.83 11.18
C ARG A 21 23.29 -53.58 11.98
N ILE A 22 23.83 -53.40 13.20
CA ILE A 22 23.70 -52.22 14.01
C ILE A 22 24.37 -51.03 13.35
N ASP A 23 25.58 -51.20 12.77
CA ASP A 23 26.29 -50.13 12.08
C ASP A 23 25.56 -49.65 10.84
N ILE A 24 24.93 -50.53 10.05
CA ILE A 24 24.13 -50.17 8.87
C ILE A 24 22.86 -49.40 9.31
N GLY A 25 22.21 -49.84 10.37
CA GLY A 25 21.02 -49.17 10.90
C GLY A 25 21.33 -47.76 11.41
N LEU A 26 22.44 -47.58 12.13
CA LEU A 26 22.86 -46.28 12.65
C LEU A 26 23.19 -45.29 11.54
N THR A 27 23.95 -45.72 10.54
CA THR A 27 24.32 -44.87 9.39
C THR A 27 23.10 -44.46 8.58
N THR A 28 22.16 -45.38 8.33
CA THR A 28 20.91 -45.07 7.65
C THR A 28 20.06 -44.06 8.45
N GLY A 29 20.01 -44.24 9.77
CA GLY A 29 19.31 -43.32 10.67
C GLY A 29 19.88 -41.89 10.63
N ILE A 30 21.20 -41.74 10.68
CA ILE A 30 21.88 -40.45 10.59
C ILE A 30 21.59 -39.76 9.26
N ILE A 31 21.69 -40.51 8.14
CA ILE A 31 21.39 -39.98 6.81
C ILE A 31 19.92 -39.52 6.73
N ALA A 32 18.99 -40.31 7.26
CA ALA A 32 17.56 -39.93 7.26
C ALA A 32 17.31 -38.64 8.05
N VAL A 33 17.92 -38.46 9.23
CA VAL A 33 17.83 -37.24 10.02
C VAL A 33 18.41 -36.04 9.26
N PHE A 34 19.56 -36.22 8.62
CA PHE A 34 20.19 -35.16 7.83
C PHE A 34 19.33 -34.72 6.63
N VAL A 35 18.76 -35.69 5.90
CA VAL A 35 17.84 -35.40 4.78
C VAL A 35 16.59 -34.69 5.29
N ALA A 36 16.01 -35.12 6.42
CA ALA A 36 14.85 -34.44 7.03
C ALA A 36 15.19 -33.00 7.41
N PHE A 37 16.36 -32.75 7.99
CA PHE A 37 16.80 -31.40 8.34
C PHE A 37 16.99 -30.53 7.10
N LEU A 38 17.62 -31.01 6.05
CA LEU A 38 17.74 -30.29 4.78
C LEU A 38 16.38 -29.97 4.16
N SER A 39 15.46 -30.94 4.19
CA SER A 39 14.09 -30.76 3.69
C SER A 39 13.36 -29.65 4.45
N LEU A 40 13.56 -29.54 5.78
CA LEU A 40 12.99 -28.46 6.58
C LEU A 40 13.53 -27.08 6.22
N LEU A 41 14.84 -26.99 5.93
CA LEU A 41 15.45 -25.73 5.48
C LEU A 41 14.89 -25.28 4.12
N VAL A 42 14.77 -26.21 3.18
CA VAL A 42 14.19 -25.95 1.85
C VAL A 42 12.71 -25.52 1.99
N ALA A 43 11.92 -26.22 2.81
CA ALA A 43 10.52 -25.89 3.04
C ALA A 43 10.36 -24.47 3.58
N ARG A 44 11.21 -24.05 4.54
CA ARG A 44 11.21 -22.67 5.06
C ARG A 44 11.50 -21.63 3.97
N ALA A 45 12.50 -21.88 3.13
CA ALA A 45 12.84 -21.00 2.02
C ALA A 45 11.68 -20.89 1.01
N GLN A 46 11.05 -22.00 0.67
CA GLN A 46 9.88 -22.03 -0.23
C GLN A 46 8.69 -21.25 0.35
N THR A 47 8.39 -21.43 1.64
CA THR A 47 7.29 -20.68 2.29
C THR A 47 7.54 -19.19 2.25
N LYS A 48 8.76 -18.73 2.52
CA LYS A 48 9.11 -17.31 2.44
C LYS A 48 8.93 -16.75 1.03
N MET A 49 9.45 -17.44 0.01
CA MET A 49 9.29 -17.03 -1.39
C MET A 49 7.83 -17.01 -1.82
N ALA A 50 7.03 -17.98 -1.38
CA ALA A 50 5.59 -18.01 -1.67
C ALA A 50 4.86 -16.81 -1.06
N LEU A 51 5.18 -16.44 0.18
CA LEU A 51 4.60 -15.26 0.84
C LEU A 51 4.98 -13.96 0.12
N GLU A 52 6.25 -13.79 -0.25
CA GLU A 52 6.71 -12.62 -0.99
C GLU A 52 6.03 -12.51 -2.37
N SER A 53 5.86 -13.65 -3.05
CA SER A 53 5.13 -13.71 -4.32
C SER A 53 3.65 -13.33 -4.14
N GLN A 54 3.00 -13.81 -3.07
CA GLN A 54 1.62 -13.42 -2.77
C GLN A 54 1.51 -11.93 -2.49
N LYS A 55 2.41 -11.35 -1.68
CA LYS A 55 2.44 -9.91 -1.41
C LYS A 55 2.57 -9.10 -2.70
N ALA A 56 3.48 -9.51 -3.59
CA ALA A 56 3.68 -8.84 -4.86
C ALA A 56 2.44 -8.91 -5.78
N SER A 57 1.68 -10.00 -5.76
CA SER A 57 0.49 -10.18 -6.59
C SER A 57 -0.72 -9.34 -6.15
N VAL A 58 -0.72 -8.86 -4.91
CA VAL A 58 -1.80 -8.03 -4.34
C VAL A 58 -1.28 -6.65 -3.89
N LEU A 59 -0.23 -6.16 -4.55
CA LEU A 59 0.33 -4.85 -4.26
C LEU A 59 -0.66 -3.74 -4.64
N PRO A 60 -1.10 -2.88 -3.72
CA PRO A 60 -1.84 -1.68 -4.04
C PRO A 60 -0.89 -0.61 -4.63
N ILE A 61 -1.37 0.14 -5.60
CA ILE A 61 -0.64 1.27 -6.19
C ILE A 61 -1.63 2.41 -6.32
N ILE A 62 -1.38 3.50 -5.61
CA ILE A 62 -2.23 4.69 -5.70
C ILE A 62 -1.66 5.63 -6.75
N ASP A 63 -2.49 5.94 -7.73
CA ASP A 63 -2.28 7.03 -8.68
C ASP A 63 -3.05 8.26 -8.23
N ILE A 64 -2.38 9.42 -8.33
CA ILE A 64 -2.95 10.72 -7.98
C ILE A 64 -3.16 11.48 -9.28
N ASP A 65 -4.38 11.94 -9.53
CA ASP A 65 -4.70 12.74 -10.69
C ASP A 65 -5.46 14.01 -10.30
N PHE A 66 -5.11 15.10 -10.99
CA PHE A 66 -5.88 16.33 -10.96
C PHE A 66 -6.61 16.46 -12.30
N GLY A 67 -7.90 16.15 -12.25
CA GLY A 67 -8.77 16.14 -13.41
C GLY A 67 -9.55 17.42 -13.58
N TYR A 68 -9.90 17.71 -14.83
CA TYR A 68 -10.82 18.77 -15.21
C TYR A 68 -11.95 18.16 -16.02
N GLU A 69 -13.16 18.23 -15.51
CA GLU A 69 -14.33 17.66 -16.15
C GLU A 69 -15.33 18.78 -16.53
N ASN A 70 -15.80 18.76 -17.76
CA ASN A 70 -16.88 19.62 -18.21
C ASN A 70 -18.21 18.94 -17.86
N ILE A 71 -19.04 19.59 -17.07
CA ILE A 71 -20.38 19.10 -16.75
C ILE A 71 -21.38 19.76 -17.69
N GLY A 72 -21.98 18.96 -18.58
CA GLY A 72 -23.07 19.42 -19.43
C GLY A 72 -22.68 20.46 -20.47
N ASN A 73 -23.57 21.40 -20.74
CA ASN A 73 -23.42 22.42 -21.78
C ASN A 73 -22.36 23.46 -21.43
N ARG A 74 -21.08 23.16 -21.67
CA ARG A 74 -19.90 24.09 -21.80
C ARG A 74 -19.74 25.24 -20.79
N SER A 75 -20.68 25.45 -19.86
CA SER A 75 -20.68 26.58 -18.93
C SER A 75 -20.24 26.23 -17.51
N GLU A 76 -20.19 24.95 -17.18
CA GLU A 76 -19.74 24.49 -15.86
C GLU A 76 -18.57 23.50 -16.01
N ALA A 77 -17.54 23.76 -15.24
CA ALA A 77 -16.39 22.90 -15.16
C ALA A 77 -16.17 22.47 -13.73
N VAL A 78 -15.65 21.28 -13.54
CA VAL A 78 -15.26 20.76 -12.24
C VAL A 78 -13.77 20.41 -12.27
N PHE A 79 -13.04 20.99 -11.35
CA PHE A 79 -11.70 20.55 -11.04
C PHE A 79 -11.78 19.52 -9.91
N VAL A 80 -11.13 18.39 -10.09
CA VAL A 80 -11.23 17.27 -9.15
C VAL A 80 -9.85 16.73 -8.85
N THR A 81 -9.59 16.47 -7.56
CA THR A 81 -8.48 15.62 -7.14
C THR A 81 -9.00 14.21 -7.07
N ARG A 82 -8.36 13.28 -7.76
CA ARG A 82 -8.75 11.87 -7.81
C ARG A 82 -7.61 10.99 -7.33
N LEU A 83 -7.91 10.06 -6.44
CA LEU A 83 -7.02 9.00 -6.01
C LEU A 83 -7.57 7.68 -6.55
N THR A 84 -6.79 6.99 -7.36
CA THR A 84 -7.20 5.72 -7.99
C THR A 84 -6.25 4.61 -7.57
N ASN A 85 -6.78 3.50 -7.10
CA ASN A 85 -5.96 2.32 -6.88
C ASN A 85 -5.78 1.56 -8.20
N VAL A 86 -4.67 1.79 -8.87
CA VAL A 86 -4.30 1.11 -10.13
C VAL A 86 -3.57 -0.21 -9.89
N GLY A 87 -3.30 -0.55 -8.61
CA GLY A 87 -2.71 -1.83 -8.22
C GLY A 87 -3.72 -2.96 -8.18
N ALA A 88 -3.23 -4.17 -7.89
CA ALA A 88 -4.06 -5.38 -7.83
C ALA A 88 -4.67 -5.64 -6.45
N GLY A 89 -4.12 -5.04 -5.38
CA GLY A 89 -4.54 -5.26 -4.01
C GLY A 89 -5.42 -4.16 -3.44
N LEU A 90 -5.97 -4.42 -2.26
CA LEU A 90 -6.69 -3.44 -1.46
C LEU A 90 -5.71 -2.44 -0.84
N ALA A 91 -5.94 -1.14 -1.04
CA ALA A 91 -5.21 -0.08 -0.38
C ALA A 91 -6.00 0.43 0.83
N ASN A 92 -5.35 0.55 1.98
CA ASN A 92 -5.85 1.33 3.11
C ASN A 92 -5.19 2.71 3.07
N ILE A 93 -5.91 3.73 2.64
CA ILE A 93 -5.42 5.12 2.64
C ILE A 93 -5.53 5.65 4.05
N GLU A 94 -4.40 5.90 4.70
CA GLU A 94 -4.35 6.35 6.09
C GLU A 94 -4.20 7.87 6.20
N ARG A 95 -3.54 8.49 5.21
CA ARG A 95 -3.31 9.93 5.25
C ARG A 95 -3.19 10.51 3.85
N VAL A 96 -3.77 11.69 3.68
CA VAL A 96 -3.62 12.53 2.49
C VAL A 96 -3.17 13.91 2.95
N THR A 97 -1.96 14.32 2.58
CA THR A 97 -1.33 15.57 3.02
C THR A 97 -1.10 16.49 1.83
N PRO A 98 -1.76 17.65 1.79
CA PRO A 98 -1.43 18.69 0.82
C PRO A 98 -0.05 19.28 1.11
N LEU A 99 0.73 19.49 0.06
CA LEU A 99 2.05 20.10 0.13
C LEU A 99 2.11 21.36 -0.73
N GLN A 100 2.88 22.35 -0.29
CA GLN A 100 3.26 23.51 -1.09
C GLN A 100 4.78 23.65 -1.05
N ASN A 101 5.41 23.64 -2.22
CA ASN A 101 6.86 23.62 -2.37
C ASN A 101 7.57 22.50 -1.58
N GLY A 102 6.89 21.36 -1.42
CA GLY A 102 7.39 20.19 -0.71
C GLY A 102 7.10 20.15 0.80
N GLU A 103 6.60 21.25 1.38
CA GLU A 103 6.26 21.34 2.80
C GLU A 103 4.75 21.14 3.01
N PRO A 104 4.33 20.49 4.12
CA PRO A 104 2.93 20.35 4.48
C PRO A 104 2.24 21.70 4.62
N VAL A 105 1.06 21.83 4.05
CA VAL A 105 0.25 23.05 4.18
C VAL A 105 -0.47 23.03 5.54
N GLU A 106 -0.41 24.11 6.29
CA GLU A 106 -0.93 24.17 7.66
C GLU A 106 -2.45 23.98 7.74
N THR A 107 -3.19 24.44 6.73
CA THR A 107 -4.66 24.35 6.71
C THR A 107 -5.17 23.99 5.32
N ILE A 108 -6.31 23.29 5.27
CA ILE A 108 -7.00 23.03 4.00
C ILE A 108 -7.40 24.31 3.28
N GLN A 109 -7.67 25.37 4.03
CA GLN A 109 -7.98 26.68 3.48
C GLN A 109 -6.77 27.26 2.72
N ALA A 110 -5.57 27.12 3.26
CA ALA A 110 -4.35 27.57 2.57
C ALA A 110 -4.12 26.79 1.27
N PHE A 111 -4.43 25.49 1.24
CA PHE A 111 -4.39 24.67 0.04
C PHE A 111 -5.44 25.13 -0.99
N ASP A 112 -6.67 25.36 -0.55
CA ASP A 112 -7.74 25.89 -1.40
C ASP A 112 -7.37 27.27 -1.98
N ASP A 113 -6.78 28.12 -1.16
CA ASP A 113 -6.33 29.45 -1.55
C ASP A 113 -5.18 29.41 -2.58
N ALA A 114 -4.30 28.44 -2.45
CA ALA A 114 -3.21 28.23 -3.38
C ALA A 114 -3.71 27.69 -4.72
N ILE A 115 -4.71 26.80 -4.72
CA ILE A 115 -5.36 26.33 -5.97
C ILE A 115 -6.18 27.45 -6.60
N MET A 116 -6.87 28.25 -5.79
CA MET A 116 -7.77 29.30 -6.23
C MET A 116 -7.09 30.65 -6.12
N ASN A 117 -6.43 31.08 -7.19
CA ASN A 117 -5.92 32.45 -7.26
C ASN A 117 -7.06 33.45 -6.95
N ARG A 118 -6.70 34.58 -6.29
CA ARG A 118 -7.64 35.63 -5.82
C ARG A 118 -8.65 36.09 -6.89
N ARG A 119 -8.27 36.02 -8.18
CA ARG A 119 -9.10 36.38 -9.32
C ARG A 119 -10.20 35.34 -9.61
N MET A 120 -10.00 34.11 -9.22
CA MET A 120 -10.91 32.99 -9.47
C MET A 120 -11.91 32.76 -8.34
N ARG A 121 -11.65 33.26 -7.12
CA ARG A 121 -12.53 33.09 -5.94
C ARG A 121 -13.96 33.58 -6.18
N ASN A 122 -14.15 34.61 -6.95
CA ASN A 122 -15.47 35.16 -7.22
C ASN A 122 -16.32 34.31 -8.19
N ASN A 123 -15.71 33.35 -8.88
CA ASN A 123 -16.33 32.52 -9.90
C ASN A 123 -16.31 31.02 -9.59
N VAL A 124 -15.77 30.63 -8.45
CA VAL A 124 -15.68 29.25 -8.01
C VAL A 124 -16.68 29.02 -6.89
N GLY A 125 -17.50 28.01 -7.05
CA GLY A 125 -18.38 27.54 -5.95
C GLY A 125 -17.56 26.94 -4.82
N TYR A 126 -18.19 26.76 -3.67
CA TYR A 126 -17.53 26.16 -2.52
C TYR A 126 -17.00 24.77 -2.86
N PRO A 127 -15.77 24.44 -2.44
CA PRO A 127 -15.22 23.11 -2.64
C PRO A 127 -16.07 22.07 -1.89
N VAL A 128 -16.29 20.95 -2.54
CA VAL A 128 -16.89 19.77 -1.90
C VAL A 128 -15.75 18.87 -1.47
N ALA A 129 -15.69 18.59 -0.17
CA ALA A 129 -14.77 17.61 0.37
C ALA A 129 -15.49 16.28 0.59
N SER A 130 -14.79 15.17 0.34
CA SER A 130 -15.21 13.84 0.74
C SER A 130 -14.12 13.21 1.62
N ASN A 131 -14.46 12.13 2.32
CA ASN A 131 -13.45 11.40 3.08
C ASN A 131 -12.36 10.89 2.14
N ALA A 132 -11.12 11.20 2.48
CA ALA A 132 -9.93 10.81 1.71
C ALA A 132 -9.27 9.54 2.24
N THR A 133 -9.67 9.08 3.44
CA THR A 133 -9.09 7.92 4.13
C THR A 133 -10.00 6.71 4.06
N GLY A 134 -9.43 5.52 4.23
CA GLY A 134 -10.14 4.25 4.23
C GLY A 134 -9.73 3.32 3.10
N TYR A 135 -10.51 2.27 2.93
CA TYR A 135 -10.18 1.19 1.99
C TYR A 135 -10.59 1.50 0.56
N LEU A 136 -9.64 1.35 -0.37
CA LEU A 136 -9.83 1.53 -1.81
C LEU A 136 -9.50 0.22 -2.54
N ARG A 137 -10.48 -0.38 -3.21
CA ARG A 137 -10.30 -1.62 -3.96
C ARG A 137 -9.49 -1.37 -5.22
N ALA A 138 -8.93 -2.44 -5.79
CA ALA A 138 -8.31 -2.39 -7.11
C ALA A 138 -9.30 -1.85 -8.17
N GLY A 139 -8.88 -0.84 -8.90
CA GLY A 139 -9.69 -0.16 -9.91
C GLY A 139 -10.66 0.90 -9.38
N ASP A 140 -10.91 0.97 -8.07
CA ASP A 140 -11.76 2.00 -7.50
C ASP A 140 -11.03 3.35 -7.40
N SER A 141 -11.81 4.44 -7.38
CA SER A 141 -11.31 5.79 -7.17
C SER A 141 -12.16 6.57 -6.17
N ILE A 142 -11.51 7.49 -5.46
CA ILE A 142 -12.15 8.47 -4.59
C ILE A 142 -11.75 9.88 -5.02
N GLU A 143 -12.62 10.85 -4.76
CA GLU A 143 -12.41 12.27 -5.10
C GLU A 143 -12.40 13.09 -3.80
N PRO A 144 -11.23 13.19 -3.13
CA PRO A 144 -11.12 13.90 -1.86
C PRO A 144 -11.55 15.36 -1.95
N ARG A 145 -11.33 15.98 -3.10
CA ARG A 145 -11.62 17.41 -3.32
C ARG A 145 -12.20 17.64 -4.69
N LYS A 146 -13.26 18.43 -4.74
CA LYS A 146 -13.99 18.80 -5.95
C LYS A 146 -14.37 20.28 -5.92
N TYR A 147 -13.98 21.03 -6.94
CA TYR A 147 -14.27 22.45 -7.08
C TYR A 147 -15.20 22.65 -8.28
N ARG A 148 -16.39 23.17 -8.03
CA ARG A 148 -17.30 23.61 -9.11
C ARG A 148 -16.90 24.99 -9.56
N MET A 149 -16.74 25.18 -10.85
CA MET A 149 -16.35 26.44 -11.47
C MET A 149 -17.44 26.87 -12.44
N GLY A 150 -17.88 28.11 -12.35
CA GLY A 150 -18.80 28.69 -13.32
C GLY A 150 -18.15 28.93 -14.68
N ALA A 151 -18.77 29.75 -15.52
CA ALA A 151 -18.33 30.03 -16.90
C ALA A 151 -16.86 30.50 -17.03
N ALA A 152 -16.27 31.08 -15.98
CA ALA A 152 -14.84 31.40 -15.91
C ALA A 152 -13.92 30.18 -15.73
N GLY A 153 -14.48 28.98 -15.56
CA GLY A 153 -13.73 27.74 -15.43
C GLY A 153 -12.89 27.39 -16.65
N SER A 154 -13.22 27.97 -17.83
CA SER A 154 -12.39 27.83 -19.03
C SER A 154 -11.02 28.50 -18.88
N GLU A 155 -10.91 29.59 -18.13
CA GLU A 155 -9.62 30.27 -17.87
C GLU A 155 -8.78 29.47 -16.88
N LEU A 156 -9.37 28.95 -15.81
CA LEU A 156 -8.67 28.07 -14.88
C LEU A 156 -8.27 26.74 -15.55
N GLY A 157 -9.14 26.18 -16.36
CA GLY A 157 -8.81 24.98 -17.13
C GLY A 157 -7.68 25.20 -18.14
N ALA A 158 -7.57 26.41 -18.73
CA ALA A 158 -6.42 26.78 -19.55
C ALA A 158 -5.15 26.99 -18.72
N TYR A 159 -5.29 27.63 -17.54
CA TYR A 159 -4.22 27.82 -16.56
C TYR A 159 -3.68 26.48 -16.06
N LEU A 160 -4.55 25.56 -15.66
CA LEU A 160 -4.17 24.25 -15.15
C LEU A 160 -3.65 23.29 -16.24
N ARG A 161 -4.07 23.46 -17.50
CA ARG A 161 -3.65 22.58 -18.63
C ARG A 161 -2.33 22.93 -19.26
N GLY A 162 -1.63 23.91 -18.78
CA GLY A 162 -0.27 24.02 -19.25
C GLY A 162 0.14 25.26 -20.00
N GLN A 163 -0.48 26.39 -19.73
CA GLN A 163 0.18 27.63 -20.10
C GLN A 163 1.52 27.77 -19.35
N TYR A 164 1.73 26.95 -18.31
CA TYR A 164 2.84 27.12 -17.37
C TYR A 164 3.70 25.88 -17.11
N GLY A 165 3.50 24.77 -17.82
CA GLY A 165 4.42 23.62 -17.82
C GLY A 165 4.63 22.89 -16.47
N THR A 166 4.21 23.49 -15.38
CA THR A 166 4.23 22.92 -14.04
C THR A 166 2.81 22.92 -13.51
N PRO A 167 2.25 21.74 -13.21
CA PRO A 167 0.95 21.70 -12.59
C PRO A 167 1.05 22.39 -11.22
N LEU A 168 0.22 23.43 -11.00
CA LEU A 168 -0.10 23.96 -9.70
C LEU A 168 1.02 24.67 -8.91
N ASP A 169 1.94 25.41 -9.55
CA ASP A 169 2.90 26.31 -8.88
C ASP A 169 3.47 25.76 -7.54
N GLY A 170 4.07 24.56 -7.58
CA GLY A 170 4.65 23.91 -6.39
C GLY A 170 3.64 23.22 -5.47
N LEU A 171 2.36 23.17 -5.83
CA LEU A 171 1.40 22.35 -5.11
C LEU A 171 1.59 20.86 -5.43
N ASP A 172 1.56 20.05 -4.38
CA ASP A 172 1.68 18.61 -4.46
C ASP A 172 0.70 17.95 -3.48
N LEU A 173 0.48 16.69 -3.63
CA LEU A 173 -0.32 15.89 -2.73
C LEU A 173 0.47 14.64 -2.38
N GLU A 174 0.70 14.42 -1.09
CA GLU A 174 1.27 13.19 -0.58
C GLU A 174 0.18 12.28 -0.04
N VAL A 175 0.17 11.03 -0.51
CA VAL A 175 -0.74 9.99 -0.02
C VAL A 175 0.07 8.91 0.66
N CYS A 176 -0.27 8.62 1.91
CA CYS A 176 0.25 7.48 2.65
C CYS A 176 -0.80 6.39 2.72
N TYR A 177 -0.42 5.19 2.32
CA TYR A 177 -1.32 4.05 2.27
C TYR A 177 -0.59 2.75 2.58
N CYS A 178 -1.34 1.75 3.08
CA CYS A 178 -0.82 0.44 3.42
C CYS A 178 -1.59 -0.66 2.68
N SER A 179 -0.94 -1.81 2.48
CA SER A 179 -1.59 -3.04 2.02
C SER A 179 -2.29 -3.75 3.18
N VAL A 180 -3.02 -4.81 2.88
CA VAL A 180 -3.60 -5.73 3.88
C VAL A 180 -2.55 -6.52 4.70
N PHE A 181 -1.28 -6.42 4.32
CA PHE A 181 -0.14 -7.03 5.02
C PHE A 181 0.67 -6.03 5.84
N ASP A 182 0.14 -4.83 6.07
CA ASP A 182 0.79 -3.72 6.77
C ASP A 182 2.11 -3.25 6.12
N ASP A 183 2.32 -3.59 4.85
CA ASP A 183 3.38 -2.97 4.06
C ASP A 183 2.87 -1.60 3.60
N CYS A 184 3.61 -0.52 3.89
CA CYS A 184 3.14 0.85 3.67
C CYS A 184 4.04 1.62 2.70
N TRP A 185 3.44 2.59 2.00
CA TRP A 185 4.12 3.46 1.03
C TRP A 185 3.58 4.88 1.10
N THR A 186 4.44 5.81 0.66
CA THR A 186 4.02 7.16 0.29
C THR A 186 4.17 7.37 -1.21
N VAL A 187 3.25 8.12 -1.80
CA VAL A 187 3.31 8.58 -3.18
C VAL A 187 2.99 10.08 -3.23
N LYS A 188 3.71 10.81 -4.10
CA LYS A 188 3.49 12.24 -4.33
C LYS A 188 3.04 12.47 -5.77
N TYR A 189 2.16 13.45 -5.99
CA TYR A 189 1.66 13.77 -7.33
C TYR A 189 2.79 14.18 -8.30
N LEU A 190 3.71 15.04 -7.86
CA LEU A 190 4.82 15.49 -8.70
C LEU A 190 5.89 14.41 -8.93
N ASN A 191 5.93 13.38 -8.09
CA ASN A 191 6.87 12.26 -8.21
C ASN A 191 6.12 10.93 -8.35
N ARG A 192 5.29 10.80 -9.38
CA ARG A 192 4.34 9.70 -9.60
C ARG A 192 4.97 8.32 -9.82
N LYS A 193 6.27 8.25 -10.08
CA LYS A 193 6.80 7.06 -10.75
C LYS A 193 7.00 5.85 -9.85
N ILE A 194 7.27 6.04 -8.56
CA ILE A 194 7.57 4.91 -7.68
C ILE A 194 7.09 5.23 -6.27
N PRO A 195 6.13 4.46 -5.72
CA PRO A 195 5.79 4.56 -4.30
C PRO A 195 7.02 4.30 -3.43
N THR A 196 7.26 5.17 -2.47
CA THR A 196 8.39 5.05 -1.55
C THR A 196 7.96 4.20 -0.35
N PRO A 197 8.59 3.06 -0.07
CA PRO A 197 8.25 2.22 1.07
C PRO A 197 8.61 2.92 2.38
N ILE A 198 7.71 2.81 3.36
CA ILE A 198 7.87 3.34 4.72
C ILE A 198 7.45 2.30 5.75
N LYS A 199 7.83 2.49 7.01
CA LYS A 199 7.48 1.54 8.08
C LYS A 199 6.00 1.59 8.47
N SER A 200 5.43 2.78 8.49
CA SER A 200 4.01 3.02 8.81
C SER A 200 3.65 4.44 8.41
N CYS A 201 2.38 4.71 8.18
CA CYS A 201 1.89 6.06 7.94
C CYS A 201 1.92 6.97 9.18
N GLY A 202 2.23 6.44 10.34
CA GLY A 202 2.52 7.10 11.61
C GLY A 202 1.47 8.12 12.07
N ILE A 203 1.10 8.06 13.35
CA ILE A 203 0.33 9.13 14.00
C ILE A 203 1.29 10.24 14.50
N ALA A 204 2.60 9.97 14.50
CA ALA A 204 3.59 10.87 15.03
C ALA A 204 3.67 12.15 14.19
N ASP A 205 3.21 13.25 14.75
CA ASP A 205 3.31 14.62 14.24
C ASP A 205 2.60 14.89 12.89
N ALA A 206 1.69 14.02 12.45
CA ALA A 206 0.87 14.33 11.29
C ALA A 206 -0.10 15.45 11.68
N PRO A 207 -0.13 16.55 10.93
CA PRO A 207 -1.24 17.45 11.02
C PRO A 207 -2.52 16.61 10.84
N VAL A 208 -3.50 16.89 11.68
CA VAL A 208 -4.86 16.31 11.68
C VAL A 208 -5.28 16.03 10.23
N ASP A 209 -5.95 14.89 9.98
CA ASP A 209 -6.54 14.62 8.67
C ASP A 209 -7.29 15.88 8.21
N TYR A 210 -6.66 16.67 7.34
CA TYR A 210 -7.15 17.99 6.92
C TYR A 210 -8.54 17.89 6.30
N PHE A 211 -8.81 16.77 5.63
CA PHE A 211 -10.11 16.57 4.99
C PHE A 211 -11.17 16.21 6.02
N GLN A 212 -10.86 15.39 7.01
CA GLN A 212 -11.77 15.03 8.08
C GLN A 212 -12.07 16.22 8.99
N SER A 213 -11.06 16.99 9.38
CA SER A 213 -11.26 18.19 10.21
C SER A 213 -12.15 19.26 9.52
N TYR A 214 -12.04 19.37 8.19
CA TYR A 214 -12.91 20.26 7.43
C TYR A 214 -14.36 19.78 7.41
N ILE A 215 -14.58 18.47 7.24
CA ILE A 215 -15.93 17.88 7.28
C ILE A 215 -16.56 18.13 8.65
N ASP A 216 -15.82 17.89 9.71
CA ASP A 216 -16.28 18.08 11.10
C ASP A 216 -16.62 19.56 11.39
N GLN A 217 -15.76 20.49 10.97
CA GLN A 217 -16.03 21.94 11.11
C GLN A 217 -17.25 22.39 10.31
N THR A 218 -17.44 21.84 9.10
CA THR A 218 -18.58 22.20 8.26
C THR A 218 -19.87 21.61 8.81
N ALA A 219 -19.82 20.40 9.37
CA ALA A 219 -20.96 19.78 10.05
C ALA A 219 -21.36 20.56 11.32
N ALA A 220 -20.38 20.98 12.13
CA ALA A 220 -20.61 21.78 13.33
C ALA A 220 -21.31 23.11 13.00
N LYS A 221 -20.83 23.84 11.97
CA LYS A 221 -21.46 25.09 11.53
C LYS A 221 -22.91 24.95 11.02
N ARG A 222 -23.26 23.76 10.49
CA ARG A 222 -24.65 23.50 10.05
C ARG A 222 -25.60 23.23 11.19
N LEU A 223 -25.09 22.84 12.36
CA LEU A 223 -25.90 22.59 13.57
C LEU A 223 -26.13 23.87 14.38
N GLU A 224 -25.34 24.92 14.14
CA GLU A 224 -25.47 26.23 14.80
C GLU A 224 -26.39 27.20 14.06
N ASN A 225 -26.83 26.91 12.84
CA ASN A 225 -27.77 27.67 12.03
C ASN A 225 -29.11 26.93 11.86
#